data_a63f79b202af37cd724ca28772bbc63a
#
_entry.id   a63f79b202af37cd724ca28772bbc63a
#
_cell.length_a   1.000
_cell.length_b   1.000
_cell.length_c   1.000
_cell.angle_alpha   90.00
_cell.angle_beta   90.00
_cell.angle_gamma   90.00
#
_symmetry.space_group_name_H-M   'P 1'
#
loop_
_entity.id
_entity.type
_entity.pdbx_description
1 polymer ?
#
loop_
_entity_poly.entity_id
_entity_poly.type
_entity_poly.pdbx_seq_one_letter_code
_entity_poly.pdbx_strand_id
1 'polypeptide(L)'
;MINLKYLFVLGSTFLLIGCTERSKQVTKKPIKSNDVISIQQQGTFAVGGSVKKSPGEFDPIAHGAFNPSNQSNVGQTLHGDHASVLYQIPTEPRNLPLVFWHGYGQSMRTWQSTPDGREGFQSIFLKKRFPVYLLDQPRRGLAGQSLAPKTIEARTEDQLWFGIFRMGEGVNFYPDIQFSKDPEALNQFFRRSTPDTGPLSINLNIDAVTALFEKIGEGILVTHSHSGGQGWSTALKNERIKGIVAYEPGSNFIFPNNDIPDPIAYVGGTLSAKGVSMEEFKKLTKIPIVIYYGDYIPESEVENPGQDQWRAALSMAKKWTKAVNDAGGDVSLVVLPEIGIKGNTHFPMSDLNNQQIADLMYDWLKEKELN
;
A
#
# COMPACT_ATOMS: atom_id res chain seq x y z
N MET A 1 74.80 45.69 -22.50
CA MET A 1 74.89 44.21 -22.37
C MET A 1 73.48 43.73 -22.01
N ILE A 2 72.75 43.25 -22.97
CA ILE A 2 71.34 42.93 -22.90
C ILE A 2 71.26 41.44 -22.88
N ASN A 3 70.62 40.88 -21.83
CA ASN A 3 70.30 39.45 -21.73
C ASN A 3 68.86 39.21 -22.02
N LEU A 4 68.61 38.51 -23.09
CA LEU A 4 67.29 38.11 -23.59
C LEU A 4 66.82 36.85 -22.87
N LYS A 5 65.73 36.87 -22.12
CA LYS A 5 65.10 35.67 -21.50
C LYS A 5 64.06 35.12 -22.42
N TYR A 6 64.20 33.84 -22.77
CA TYR A 6 63.20 33.06 -23.52
C TYR A 6 62.01 32.74 -22.64
N LEU A 7 60.83 33.05 -23.16
CA LEU A 7 59.53 32.70 -22.56
C LEU A 7 59.04 31.41 -23.22
N PHE A 8 59.02 30.32 -22.51
CA PHE A 8 58.39 29.08 -22.93
C PHE A 8 56.89 29.15 -22.62
N VAL A 9 56.05 29.14 -23.66
CA VAL A 9 54.59 28.97 -23.52
C VAL A 9 54.30 27.46 -23.66
N LEU A 10 53.94 26.82 -22.58
CA LEU A 10 53.36 25.47 -22.57
C LEU A 10 51.87 25.57 -22.92
N GLY A 11 51.53 25.15 -24.13
CA GLY A 11 50.14 24.98 -24.55
C GLY A 11 49.56 23.67 -23.96
N SER A 12 48.71 23.82 -22.97
CA SER A 12 47.92 22.67 -22.46
C SER A 12 46.70 22.47 -23.36
N THR A 13 46.77 21.43 -24.18
CA THR A 13 45.63 21.00 -25.00
C THR A 13 44.67 20.22 -24.09
N PHE A 14 43.56 20.83 -23.66
CA PHE A 14 42.47 20.14 -23.00
C PHE A 14 41.70 19.34 -24.05
N LEU A 15 41.82 18.02 -24.03
CA LEU A 15 40.90 17.11 -24.71
C LEU A 15 39.59 17.09 -23.94
N LEU A 16 38.56 17.81 -24.43
CA LEU A 16 37.21 17.63 -24.01
C LEU A 16 36.67 16.30 -24.59
N ILE A 17 36.71 15.26 -23.78
CA ILE A 17 35.96 14.03 -24.08
C ILE A 17 34.50 14.35 -23.77
N GLY A 18 33.76 14.74 -24.81
CA GLY A 18 32.32 14.88 -24.75
C GLY A 18 31.67 13.50 -24.66
N CYS A 19 31.25 13.09 -23.46
CA CYS A 19 30.26 12.02 -23.31
C CYS A 19 28.94 12.50 -23.91
N THR A 20 28.68 12.22 -25.17
CA THR A 20 27.36 12.29 -25.75
C THR A 20 26.55 11.11 -25.21
N GLU A 21 25.89 11.29 -24.07
CA GLU A 21 24.75 10.46 -23.73
C GLU A 21 23.70 10.62 -24.83
N ARG A 22 23.59 9.61 -25.68
CA ARG A 22 22.44 9.45 -26.58
C ARG A 22 21.20 9.30 -25.66
N SER A 23 20.51 10.40 -25.41
CA SER A 23 19.15 10.33 -24.91
C SER A 23 18.36 9.46 -25.90
N LYS A 24 17.98 8.26 -25.48
CA LYS A 24 17.00 7.45 -26.21
C LYS A 24 15.75 8.31 -26.32
N GLN A 25 15.50 8.86 -27.49
CA GLN A 25 14.20 9.48 -27.81
C GLN A 25 13.14 8.40 -27.55
N VAL A 26 12.39 8.57 -26.49
CA VAL A 26 11.18 7.79 -26.24
C VAL A 26 10.23 8.18 -27.37
N THR A 27 10.15 7.35 -28.39
CA THR A 27 9.14 7.49 -29.44
C THR A 27 7.79 7.34 -28.79
N LYS A 28 7.10 8.47 -28.57
CA LYS A 28 5.73 8.47 -28.05
C LYS A 28 4.87 7.70 -29.06
N LYS A 29 4.44 6.49 -28.71
CA LYS A 29 3.38 5.82 -29.47
C LYS A 29 2.16 6.75 -29.54
N PRO A 30 1.46 6.84 -30.68
CA PRO A 30 0.24 7.63 -30.76
C PRO A 30 -0.76 7.12 -29.71
N ILE A 31 -1.28 8.04 -28.91
CA ILE A 31 -2.27 7.75 -27.87
C ILE A 31 -3.55 7.31 -28.58
N LYS A 32 -3.98 6.07 -28.37
CA LYS A 32 -5.30 5.61 -28.84
C LYS A 32 -6.38 6.23 -27.95
N SER A 33 -7.56 6.46 -28.50
CA SER A 33 -8.69 7.04 -27.74
C SER A 33 -9.01 6.26 -26.45
N ASN A 34 -8.81 4.94 -26.45
CA ASN A 34 -9.02 4.08 -25.29
C ASN A 34 -7.93 4.19 -24.19
N ASP A 35 -6.83 4.91 -24.48
CA ASP A 35 -5.74 5.14 -23.50
C ASP A 35 -5.92 6.45 -22.73
N VAL A 36 -6.92 7.26 -23.10
CA VAL A 36 -7.23 8.54 -22.44
C VAL A 36 -8.11 8.30 -21.22
N ILE A 37 -7.68 8.81 -20.07
CA ILE A 37 -8.50 8.85 -18.86
C ILE A 37 -9.13 10.22 -18.75
N SER A 38 -10.46 10.29 -18.84
CA SER A 38 -11.21 11.54 -18.68
C SER A 38 -11.70 11.65 -17.25
N ILE A 39 -11.24 12.67 -16.54
CA ILE A 39 -11.55 12.93 -15.13
C ILE A 39 -12.51 14.11 -15.03
N GLN A 40 -13.66 13.91 -14.38
CA GLN A 40 -14.61 15.00 -14.10
C GLN A 40 -14.32 15.72 -12.78
N GLN A 41 -13.70 15.02 -11.82
CA GLN A 41 -13.35 15.59 -10.52
C GLN A 41 -12.12 14.90 -9.93
N GLN A 42 -11.25 15.67 -9.30
CA GLN A 42 -10.11 15.15 -8.53
C GLN A 42 -9.71 16.10 -7.42
N GLY A 43 -9.02 15.61 -6.43
CA GLY A 43 -8.53 16.40 -5.31
C GLY A 43 -7.94 15.58 -4.18
N THR A 44 -7.72 16.26 -3.05
CA THR A 44 -7.22 15.65 -1.82
C THR A 44 -7.99 16.18 -0.63
N PHE A 45 -8.10 15.36 0.41
CA PHE A 45 -8.64 15.76 1.71
C PHE A 45 -8.07 14.87 2.82
N ALA A 46 -8.25 15.29 4.08
CA ALA A 46 -7.92 14.47 5.24
C ALA A 46 -9.21 13.97 5.93
N VAL A 47 -9.10 12.80 6.57
CA VAL A 47 -10.19 12.19 7.36
C VAL A 47 -9.67 11.61 8.68
N GLY A 48 -10.54 11.54 9.67
CA GLY A 48 -10.17 11.07 11.01
C GLY A 48 -9.20 12.01 11.71
N GLY A 49 -8.39 11.45 12.61
CA GLY A 49 -7.42 12.22 13.39
C GLY A 49 -8.03 13.02 14.52
N SER A 50 -7.19 13.81 15.18
CA SER A 50 -7.62 14.67 16.27
C SER A 50 -6.75 15.92 16.38
N VAL A 51 -7.14 16.83 17.29
CA VAL A 51 -6.44 18.07 17.56
C VAL A 51 -5.91 18.06 19.00
N LYS A 52 -4.59 18.18 19.13
CA LYS A 52 -3.94 18.38 20.43
C LYS A 52 -3.78 19.87 20.66
N LYS A 53 -4.21 20.37 21.81
CA LYS A 53 -4.03 21.76 22.24
C LYS A 53 -3.04 21.84 23.39
N SER A 54 -2.06 22.73 23.30
CA SER A 54 -1.16 23.05 24.40
C SER A 54 -1.81 24.02 25.39
N PRO A 55 -1.50 23.94 26.69
CA PRO A 55 -2.03 24.87 27.69
C PRO A 55 -1.60 26.33 27.43
N GLY A 56 -2.38 27.25 28.01
CA GLY A 56 -2.13 28.69 27.93
C GLY A 56 -2.78 29.37 26.73
N GLU A 57 -2.41 30.61 26.49
CA GLU A 57 -2.86 31.43 25.37
C GLU A 57 -1.67 31.76 24.45
N PHE A 58 -1.90 31.76 23.15
CA PHE A 58 -0.89 32.12 22.16
C PHE A 58 -0.70 33.64 22.13
N ASP A 59 0.54 34.09 22.34
CA ASP A 59 0.92 35.50 22.21
C ASP A 59 1.64 35.72 20.87
N PRO A 60 1.02 36.39 19.88
CA PRO A 60 1.62 36.61 18.58
C PRO A 60 2.83 37.57 18.61
N ILE A 61 2.98 38.37 19.66
CA ILE A 61 4.12 39.29 19.79
C ILE A 61 5.33 38.52 20.36
N ALA A 62 5.12 37.76 21.42
CA ALA A 62 6.19 37.01 22.06
C ALA A 62 6.58 35.71 21.27
N HIS A 63 5.62 35.08 20.56
CA HIS A 63 5.80 33.77 19.97
C HIS A 63 5.47 33.71 18.45
N GLY A 64 5.13 34.83 17.81
CA GLY A 64 4.66 34.88 16.42
C GLY A 64 5.75 34.80 15.36
N ALA A 65 7.03 34.70 15.74
CA ALA A 65 8.14 34.53 14.81
C ALA A 65 8.69 33.09 14.86
N PHE A 66 9.00 32.53 13.68
CA PHE A 66 9.66 31.23 13.62
C PHE A 66 11.12 31.36 14.07
N ASN A 67 11.46 30.71 15.17
CA ASN A 67 12.83 30.57 15.66
C ASN A 67 13.10 29.08 15.97
N PRO A 68 13.91 28.40 15.18
CA PRO A 68 14.19 26.96 15.38
C PRO A 68 14.86 26.64 16.72
N SER A 69 15.55 27.60 17.31
CA SER A 69 16.24 27.47 18.61
C SER A 69 15.35 27.77 19.81
N ASN A 70 14.20 28.42 19.61
CA ASN A 70 13.29 28.81 20.68
C ASN A 70 11.85 28.76 20.16
N GLN A 71 11.28 27.57 20.12
CA GLN A 71 9.88 27.38 19.73
C GLN A 71 9.00 27.30 20.98
N SER A 72 8.03 28.17 21.07
CA SER A 72 6.97 28.09 22.09
C SER A 72 5.76 27.37 21.47
N ASN A 73 5.20 26.41 22.19
CA ASN A 73 3.95 25.76 21.83
C ASN A 73 2.76 26.20 22.70
N VAL A 74 2.94 27.22 23.56
CA VAL A 74 1.92 27.72 24.46
C VAL A 74 0.69 28.19 23.69
N GLY A 75 -0.49 27.68 24.06
CA GLY A 75 -1.77 28.03 23.45
C GLY A 75 -1.97 27.60 22.00
N GLN A 76 -1.00 26.86 21.42
CA GLN A 76 -1.06 26.38 20.03
C GLN A 76 -1.73 25.02 19.90
N THR A 77 -2.13 24.68 18.67
CA THR A 77 -2.77 23.43 18.31
C THR A 77 -1.94 22.62 17.32
N LEU A 78 -2.05 21.30 17.40
CA LEU A 78 -1.47 20.36 16.45
C LEU A 78 -2.57 19.45 15.93
N HIS A 79 -2.82 19.47 14.62
CA HIS A 79 -3.72 18.54 13.91
C HIS A 79 -2.91 17.36 13.44
N GLY A 80 -3.27 16.14 13.86
CA GLY A 80 -2.51 14.94 13.49
C GLY A 80 -3.31 13.66 13.58
N ASP A 81 -2.63 12.54 13.30
CA ASP A 81 -3.22 11.20 13.33
C ASP A 81 -4.41 11.01 12.35
N HIS A 82 -4.50 11.85 11.31
CA HIS A 82 -5.47 11.74 10.21
C HIS A 82 -4.94 10.85 9.09
N ALA A 83 -5.82 10.32 8.24
CA ALA A 83 -5.44 9.78 6.95
C ALA A 83 -5.47 10.87 5.88
N SER A 84 -4.58 10.78 4.90
CA SER A 84 -4.57 11.63 3.71
C SER A 84 -5.17 10.85 2.53
N VAL A 85 -6.09 11.46 1.81
CA VAL A 85 -6.82 10.82 0.71
C VAL A 85 -6.64 11.62 -0.57
N LEU A 86 -6.22 10.95 -1.65
CA LEU A 86 -6.26 11.44 -3.01
C LEU A 86 -7.41 10.76 -3.74
N TYR A 87 -8.23 11.51 -4.47
CA TYR A 87 -9.32 10.92 -5.24
C TYR A 87 -9.37 11.43 -6.67
N GLN A 88 -9.85 10.56 -7.56
CA GLN A 88 -10.18 10.86 -8.94
C GLN A 88 -11.50 10.18 -9.31
N ILE A 89 -12.39 10.97 -9.90
CA ILE A 89 -13.70 10.50 -10.38
C ILE A 89 -13.69 10.65 -11.89
N PRO A 90 -13.77 9.54 -12.65
CA PRO A 90 -13.80 9.60 -14.11
C PRO A 90 -15.15 10.14 -14.60
N THR A 91 -15.21 10.52 -15.88
CA THR A 91 -16.49 10.79 -16.54
C THR A 91 -17.34 9.53 -16.61
N GLU A 92 -18.66 9.69 -16.47
CA GLU A 92 -19.61 8.57 -16.39
C GLU A 92 -19.19 7.49 -15.36
N PRO A 93 -19.02 7.85 -14.10
CA PRO A 93 -18.48 6.95 -13.10
C PRO A 93 -19.45 5.80 -12.79
N ARG A 94 -18.89 4.67 -12.38
CA ARG A 94 -19.63 3.60 -11.73
C ARG A 94 -20.13 4.06 -10.36
N ASN A 95 -21.16 3.37 -9.85
CA ASN A 95 -21.83 3.78 -8.61
C ASN A 95 -20.92 3.61 -7.36
N LEU A 96 -20.17 2.52 -7.29
CA LEU A 96 -19.34 2.21 -6.13
C LEU A 96 -17.87 2.59 -6.39
N PRO A 97 -17.29 3.50 -5.61
CA PRO A 97 -15.88 3.81 -5.66
C PRO A 97 -15.02 2.66 -5.11
N LEU A 98 -13.77 2.60 -5.58
CA LEU A 98 -12.73 1.76 -5.02
C LEU A 98 -11.86 2.57 -4.05
N VAL A 99 -11.77 2.13 -2.81
CA VAL A 99 -10.89 2.70 -1.79
C VAL A 99 -9.68 1.79 -1.61
N PHE A 100 -8.50 2.26 -2.01
CA PHE A 100 -7.26 1.49 -1.97
C PHE A 100 -6.44 1.82 -0.72
N TRP A 101 -6.15 0.81 0.07
CA TRP A 101 -5.36 0.89 1.30
C TRP A 101 -4.10 0.04 1.20
N HIS A 102 -2.95 0.67 1.36
CA HIS A 102 -1.63 0.06 1.22
C HIS A 102 -1.22 -0.85 2.40
N GLY A 103 -0.16 -1.63 2.19
CA GLY A 103 0.46 -2.49 3.20
C GLY A 103 1.45 -1.78 4.13
N TYR A 104 2.12 -2.57 4.98
CA TYR A 104 3.18 -2.08 5.87
C TYR A 104 4.38 -1.55 5.06
N GLY A 105 4.98 -0.46 5.53
CA GLY A 105 6.11 0.17 4.85
C GLY A 105 5.76 0.84 3.52
N GLN A 106 4.48 0.86 3.11
CA GLN A 106 4.02 1.39 1.84
C GLN A 106 3.19 2.67 2.00
N SER A 107 2.80 3.26 0.89
CA SER A 107 1.90 4.41 0.79
C SER A 107 0.96 4.24 -0.41
N MET A 108 0.08 5.20 -0.64
CA MET A 108 -0.81 5.22 -1.82
C MET A 108 -0.07 5.02 -3.14
N ARG A 109 1.24 5.29 -3.20
CA ARG A 109 2.09 5.08 -4.38
C ARG A 109 2.09 3.63 -4.88
N THR A 110 1.83 2.66 -4.01
CA THR A 110 1.70 1.23 -4.38
C THR A 110 0.66 1.02 -5.49
N TRP A 111 -0.40 1.82 -5.50
CA TRP A 111 -1.52 1.69 -6.42
C TRP A 111 -1.43 2.58 -7.66
N GLN A 112 -0.53 3.59 -7.66
CA GLN A 112 -0.46 4.62 -8.71
C GLN A 112 0.22 4.16 -9.99
N SER A 113 1.42 3.59 -9.86
CA SER A 113 2.16 3.02 -10.99
C SER A 113 3.00 1.85 -10.50
N THR A 114 3.41 0.97 -11.40
CA THR A 114 4.34 -0.11 -11.07
C THR A 114 5.77 0.41 -10.91
N PRO A 115 6.67 -0.32 -10.23
CA PRO A 115 8.07 0.10 -10.07
C PRO A 115 8.83 0.28 -11.40
N ASP A 116 8.46 -0.46 -12.42
CA ASP A 116 9.00 -0.39 -13.79
C ASP A 116 8.30 0.64 -14.69
N GLY A 117 7.44 1.50 -14.11
CA GLY A 117 6.83 2.65 -14.78
C GLY A 117 5.56 2.37 -15.59
N ARG A 118 4.99 1.15 -15.53
CA ARG A 118 3.70 0.83 -16.13
C ARG A 118 2.54 1.41 -15.32
N GLU A 119 1.34 1.38 -15.87
CA GLU A 119 0.11 1.77 -15.17
C GLU A 119 -0.15 0.87 -13.97
N GLY A 120 -0.43 1.49 -12.81
CA GLY A 120 -0.91 0.79 -11.65
C GLY A 120 -2.44 0.72 -11.62
N PHE A 121 -2.98 0.13 -10.57
CA PHE A 121 -4.41 -0.08 -10.40
C PHE A 121 -5.23 1.22 -10.45
N GLN A 122 -4.69 2.34 -9.99
CA GLN A 122 -5.34 3.65 -10.13
C GLN A 122 -5.76 3.92 -11.58
N SER A 123 -4.80 3.89 -12.52
CA SER A 123 -5.07 4.17 -13.93
C SER A 123 -5.95 3.09 -14.57
N ILE A 124 -5.68 1.82 -14.25
CA ILE A 124 -6.44 0.68 -14.79
C ILE A 124 -7.92 0.77 -14.42
N PHE A 125 -8.23 1.07 -13.15
CA PHE A 125 -9.62 1.13 -12.69
C PHE A 125 -10.32 2.44 -13.08
N LEU A 126 -9.59 3.56 -13.21
CA LEU A 126 -10.13 4.77 -13.82
C LEU A 126 -10.56 4.55 -15.28
N LYS A 127 -9.79 3.80 -16.08
CA LYS A 127 -10.18 3.39 -17.44
C LYS A 127 -11.42 2.48 -17.45
N LYS A 128 -11.61 1.70 -16.38
CA LYS A 128 -12.83 0.89 -16.16
C LYS A 128 -13.98 1.70 -15.55
N ARG A 129 -13.81 3.03 -15.42
CA ARG A 129 -14.78 4.01 -14.91
C ARG A 129 -15.13 3.91 -13.43
N PHE A 130 -14.28 3.30 -12.61
CA PHE A 130 -14.44 3.38 -11.16
C PHE A 130 -13.91 4.72 -10.64
N PRO A 131 -14.66 5.42 -9.76
CA PRO A 131 -14.05 6.42 -8.89
C PRO A 131 -12.98 5.76 -8.01
N VAL A 132 -11.82 6.38 -7.90
CA VAL A 132 -10.68 5.82 -7.16
C VAL A 132 -10.31 6.76 -6.03
N TYR A 133 -10.21 6.21 -4.82
CA TYR A 133 -9.71 6.86 -3.63
C TYR A 133 -8.46 6.12 -3.14
N LEU A 134 -7.34 6.81 -3.09
CA LEU A 134 -6.08 6.28 -2.57
C LEU A 134 -5.80 6.92 -1.23
N LEU A 135 -5.51 6.13 -0.20
CA LEU A 135 -5.23 6.69 1.11
C LEU A 135 -3.81 6.38 1.59
N ASP A 136 -3.21 7.35 2.27
CA ASP A 136 -2.14 7.12 3.23
C ASP A 136 -2.75 7.06 4.63
N GLN A 137 -2.55 5.94 5.31
CA GLN A 137 -3.05 5.76 6.67
C GLN A 137 -2.37 6.74 7.66
N PRO A 138 -2.97 7.01 8.82
CA PRO A 138 -2.36 7.83 9.85
C PRO A 138 -0.89 7.50 10.12
N ARG A 139 -0.08 8.55 10.28
CA ARG A 139 1.36 8.46 10.56
C ARG A 139 2.20 7.86 9.44
N ARG A 140 1.73 7.95 8.18
CA ARG A 140 2.44 7.42 7.03
C ARG A 140 2.28 8.29 5.78
N GLY A 141 3.31 8.34 4.94
CA GLY A 141 3.28 9.07 3.68
C GLY A 141 2.85 10.53 3.85
N LEU A 142 1.84 10.96 3.11
CA LEU A 142 1.29 12.32 3.20
C LEU A 142 0.48 12.56 4.49
N ALA A 143 0.17 11.52 5.25
CA ALA A 143 -0.48 11.58 6.55
C ALA A 143 0.52 11.51 7.72
N GLY A 144 1.73 12.02 7.50
CA GLY A 144 2.86 11.89 8.43
C GLY A 144 2.77 12.69 9.72
N GLN A 145 1.78 13.60 9.88
CA GLN A 145 1.63 14.39 11.10
C GLN A 145 1.10 13.53 12.26
N SER A 146 1.98 13.23 13.23
CA SER A 146 1.66 12.41 14.39
C SER A 146 1.45 13.22 15.65
N LEU A 147 0.48 12.83 16.49
CA LEU A 147 0.27 13.39 17.84
C LEU A 147 1.11 12.68 18.92
N ALA A 148 1.76 11.58 18.57
CA ALA A 148 2.65 10.83 19.45
C ALA A 148 4.08 10.86 18.92
N PRO A 149 5.09 11.03 19.79
CA PRO A 149 6.48 11.06 19.37
C PRO A 149 6.98 9.68 18.92
N LYS A 150 7.87 9.68 17.92
CA LYS A 150 8.65 8.52 17.50
C LYS A 150 9.96 8.98 16.89
N THR A 151 11.04 8.32 17.24
CA THR A 151 12.30 8.44 16.51
C THR A 151 12.28 7.54 15.29
N ILE A 152 12.62 8.10 14.13
CA ILE A 152 12.76 7.34 12.88
C ILE A 152 14.23 7.03 12.70
N GLU A 153 14.57 5.75 12.77
CA GLU A 153 15.93 5.26 12.56
C GLU A 153 16.12 4.87 11.10
N ALA A 154 17.28 5.22 10.53
CA ALA A 154 17.71 4.71 9.24
C ALA A 154 18.13 3.24 9.40
N ARG A 155 17.39 2.32 8.79
CA ARG A 155 17.67 0.88 8.82
C ARG A 155 17.95 0.35 7.43
N THR A 156 18.98 -0.46 7.29
CA THR A 156 19.34 -1.15 6.05
C THR A 156 18.65 -2.51 6.02
N GLU A 157 17.44 -2.57 5.46
CA GLU A 157 16.55 -3.74 5.53
C GLU A 157 16.07 -4.22 4.14
N ASP A 158 16.60 -3.71 3.04
CA ASP A 158 16.09 -4.03 1.70
C ASP A 158 16.14 -5.53 1.40
N GLN A 159 17.21 -6.24 1.78
CA GLN A 159 17.34 -7.68 1.54
C GLN A 159 16.35 -8.50 2.39
N LEU A 160 16.07 -8.05 3.62
CA LEU A 160 15.05 -8.66 4.46
C LEU A 160 13.68 -8.58 3.77
N TRP A 161 13.31 -7.38 3.31
CA TRP A 161 12.03 -7.16 2.65
C TRP A 161 11.96 -7.83 1.27
N PHE A 162 13.09 -7.93 0.56
CA PHE A 162 13.17 -8.70 -0.69
C PHE A 162 12.74 -10.16 -0.48
N GLY A 163 13.24 -10.80 0.58
CA GLY A 163 12.85 -12.17 0.96
C GLY A 163 11.41 -12.26 1.47
N ILE A 164 11.00 -11.39 2.40
CA ILE A 164 9.64 -11.37 2.97
C ILE A 164 8.60 -11.14 1.88
N PHE A 165 8.89 -10.30 0.89
CA PHE A 165 7.97 -10.03 -0.23
C PHE A 165 8.03 -11.09 -1.32
N ARG A 166 8.75 -12.19 -1.09
CA ARG A 166 8.87 -13.32 -1.99
C ARG A 166 9.33 -12.94 -3.40
N MET A 167 10.27 -11.99 -3.48
CA MET A 167 10.94 -11.64 -4.74
C MET A 167 12.03 -12.65 -5.09
N GLY A 168 12.64 -13.27 -4.10
CA GLY A 168 13.72 -14.22 -4.27
C GLY A 168 14.41 -14.58 -2.96
N GLU A 169 15.64 -15.09 -3.05
CA GLU A 169 16.48 -15.44 -1.91
C GLU A 169 17.78 -14.65 -1.90
N GLY A 170 18.10 -14.05 -0.77
CA GLY A 170 19.26 -13.15 -0.63
C GLY A 170 19.10 -11.92 -1.52
N VAL A 171 19.75 -11.90 -2.69
CA VAL A 171 19.64 -10.86 -3.71
C VAL A 171 19.21 -11.41 -5.08
N ASN A 172 18.94 -12.71 -5.15
CA ASN A 172 18.61 -13.39 -6.39
C ASN A 172 17.10 -13.56 -6.54
N PHE A 173 16.57 -13.06 -7.63
CA PHE A 173 15.18 -13.26 -7.98
C PHE A 173 14.84 -14.73 -8.21
N TYR A 174 13.63 -15.15 -7.87
CA TYR A 174 13.12 -16.45 -8.31
C TYR A 174 13.09 -16.52 -9.85
N PRO A 175 13.28 -17.73 -10.45
CA PRO A 175 13.43 -17.88 -11.90
C PRO A 175 12.29 -17.29 -12.71
N ASP A 176 11.06 -17.62 -12.39
CA ASP A 176 9.84 -17.29 -13.15
C ASP A 176 9.02 -16.17 -12.53
N ILE A 177 9.69 -15.29 -11.77
CA ILE A 177 9.03 -14.19 -11.07
C ILE A 177 8.38 -13.20 -12.04
N GLN A 178 7.22 -12.70 -11.69
CA GLN A 178 6.50 -11.66 -12.42
C GLN A 178 6.93 -10.23 -12.03
N PHE A 179 7.90 -10.07 -11.16
CA PHE A 179 8.50 -8.76 -10.88
C PHE A 179 9.56 -8.43 -11.93
N SER A 180 9.69 -7.15 -12.30
CA SER A 180 10.72 -6.71 -13.23
C SER A 180 12.13 -6.90 -12.64
N LYS A 181 12.98 -7.64 -13.35
CA LYS A 181 14.39 -7.85 -12.97
C LYS A 181 15.31 -6.68 -13.35
N ASP A 182 14.74 -5.59 -13.88
CA ASP A 182 15.49 -4.35 -14.13
C ASP A 182 15.95 -3.76 -12.79
N PRO A 183 17.25 -3.49 -12.60
CA PRO A 183 17.78 -2.88 -11.38
C PRO A 183 17.10 -1.57 -11.00
N GLU A 184 16.70 -0.75 -11.98
CA GLU A 184 15.99 0.49 -11.71
C GLU A 184 14.57 0.23 -11.20
N ALA A 185 13.89 -0.80 -11.68
CA ALA A 185 12.58 -1.20 -11.13
C ALA A 185 12.69 -1.60 -9.65
N LEU A 186 13.70 -2.38 -9.28
CA LEU A 186 13.97 -2.74 -7.89
C LEU A 186 14.31 -1.50 -7.04
N ASN A 187 15.13 -0.61 -7.57
CA ASN A 187 15.50 0.66 -6.95
C ASN A 187 14.24 1.54 -6.70
N GLN A 188 13.37 1.67 -7.70
CA GLN A 188 12.10 2.39 -7.56
C GLN A 188 11.15 1.71 -6.57
N PHE A 189 11.17 0.39 -6.48
CA PHE A 189 10.37 -0.35 -5.50
C PHE A 189 10.76 0.02 -4.07
N PHE A 190 12.05 -0.07 -3.72
CA PHE A 190 12.51 0.26 -2.36
C PHE A 190 12.38 1.75 -2.01
N ARG A 191 12.55 2.66 -3.00
CA ARG A 191 12.32 4.10 -2.81
C ARG A 191 10.86 4.47 -2.54
N ARG A 192 9.90 3.56 -2.69
CA ARG A 192 8.50 3.77 -2.31
C ARG A 192 8.23 3.49 -0.84
N SER A 193 9.16 2.84 -0.16
CA SER A 193 9.04 2.57 1.27
C SER A 193 8.95 3.86 2.05
N THR A 194 8.02 3.90 2.99
CA THR A 194 7.77 5.05 3.86
C THR A 194 7.77 4.62 5.32
N PRO A 195 8.47 5.34 6.21
CA PRO A 195 8.45 5.01 7.63
C PRO A 195 7.12 5.42 8.28
N ASP A 196 6.83 4.81 9.42
CA ASP A 196 5.83 5.34 10.36
C ASP A 196 6.43 6.52 11.15
N THR A 197 5.74 7.64 11.18
CA THR A 197 6.14 8.86 11.91
C THR A 197 5.65 8.89 13.36
N GLY A 198 4.94 7.86 13.78
CA GLY A 198 4.46 7.64 15.14
C GLY A 198 4.31 6.16 15.45
N PRO A 199 3.99 5.78 16.69
CA PRO A 199 3.71 4.39 17.05
C PRO A 199 2.58 3.81 16.20
N LEU A 200 2.71 2.55 15.79
CA LEU A 200 1.66 1.85 15.07
C LEU A 200 0.39 1.77 15.92
N SER A 201 -0.74 2.16 15.35
CA SER A 201 -2.04 2.07 15.99
C SER A 201 -3.09 1.57 14.98
N ILE A 202 -3.47 0.30 15.13
CA ILE A 202 -4.50 -0.33 14.31
C ILE A 202 -5.84 0.41 14.44
N ASN A 203 -6.19 0.83 15.64
CA ASN A 203 -7.45 1.54 15.87
C ASN A 203 -7.50 2.89 15.15
N LEU A 204 -6.43 3.69 15.18
CA LEU A 204 -6.38 4.95 14.43
C LEU A 204 -6.57 4.72 12.93
N ASN A 205 -5.97 3.67 12.40
CA ASN A 205 -6.10 3.33 10.99
C ASN A 205 -7.55 2.95 10.65
N ILE A 206 -8.16 2.06 11.45
CA ILE A 206 -9.57 1.65 11.27
C ILE A 206 -10.50 2.86 11.38
N ASP A 207 -10.32 3.72 12.38
CA ASP A 207 -11.17 4.89 12.60
C ASP A 207 -11.06 5.89 11.44
N ALA A 208 -9.85 6.09 10.91
CA ALA A 208 -9.64 6.97 9.76
C ALA A 208 -10.30 6.43 8.47
N VAL A 209 -10.21 5.11 8.21
CA VAL A 209 -10.88 4.50 7.05
C VAL A 209 -12.40 4.46 7.25
N THR A 210 -12.88 4.24 8.47
CA THR A 210 -14.29 4.39 8.82
C THR A 210 -14.80 5.80 8.49
N ALA A 211 -14.07 6.85 8.93
CA ALA A 211 -14.41 8.24 8.63
C ALA A 211 -14.36 8.55 7.11
N LEU A 212 -13.50 7.87 6.35
CA LEU A 212 -13.50 7.99 4.90
C LEU A 212 -14.82 7.51 4.30
N PHE A 213 -15.30 6.31 4.65
CA PHE A 213 -16.58 5.80 4.17
C PHE A 213 -17.79 6.61 4.67
N GLU A 214 -17.71 7.20 5.86
CA GLU A 214 -18.73 8.15 6.33
C GLU A 214 -18.82 9.37 5.42
N LYS A 215 -17.67 9.87 4.94
CA LYS A 215 -17.56 11.04 4.07
C LYS A 215 -17.98 10.77 2.63
N ILE A 216 -17.56 9.65 2.05
CA ILE A 216 -17.76 9.35 0.62
C ILE A 216 -19.04 8.54 0.33
N GLY A 217 -19.63 7.91 1.35
CA GLY A 217 -20.76 6.99 1.18
C GLY A 217 -20.33 5.55 0.95
N GLU A 218 -21.13 4.80 0.22
CA GLU A 218 -20.92 3.39 -0.08
C GLU A 218 -19.74 3.18 -1.02
N GLY A 219 -19.00 2.09 -0.87
CA GLY A 219 -17.86 1.75 -1.72
C GLY A 219 -17.26 0.38 -1.43
N ILE A 220 -16.24 0.06 -2.18
CA ILE A 220 -15.50 -1.21 -2.11
C ILE A 220 -14.13 -0.94 -1.50
N LEU A 221 -13.76 -1.70 -0.49
CA LEU A 221 -12.47 -1.59 0.16
C LEU A 221 -11.47 -2.55 -0.45
N VAL A 222 -10.36 -2.03 -0.98
CA VAL A 222 -9.25 -2.83 -1.52
C VAL A 222 -8.06 -2.69 -0.58
N THR A 223 -7.63 -3.80 -0.01
CA THR A 223 -6.55 -3.85 0.99
C THR A 223 -5.35 -4.64 0.49
N HIS A 224 -4.20 -4.40 1.08
CA HIS A 224 -2.98 -5.16 0.84
C HIS A 224 -2.26 -5.48 2.13
N SER A 225 -1.85 -6.75 2.31
CA SER A 225 -0.94 -7.18 3.38
C SER A 225 -1.45 -6.78 4.78
N HIS A 226 -0.74 -5.88 5.43
CA HIS A 226 -1.03 -5.36 6.77
C HIS A 226 -2.44 -4.76 6.91
N SER A 227 -2.95 -4.11 5.87
CA SER A 227 -4.29 -3.52 5.89
C SER A 227 -5.41 -4.55 5.74
N GLY A 228 -5.13 -5.81 5.37
CA GLY A 228 -6.15 -6.85 5.18
C GLY A 228 -7.04 -7.06 6.40
N GLY A 229 -6.46 -7.48 7.52
CA GLY A 229 -7.21 -7.70 8.76
C GLY A 229 -7.80 -6.42 9.35
N GLN A 230 -7.17 -5.27 9.11
CA GLN A 230 -7.74 -3.97 9.49
C GLN A 230 -8.96 -3.62 8.64
N GLY A 231 -8.98 -4.03 7.36
CA GLY A 231 -10.13 -3.87 6.47
C GLY A 231 -11.36 -4.62 6.98
N TRP A 232 -11.19 -5.85 7.44
CA TRP A 232 -12.31 -6.60 8.04
C TRP A 232 -12.83 -5.93 9.32
N SER A 233 -11.91 -5.48 10.18
CA SER A 233 -12.27 -4.74 11.38
C SER A 233 -12.98 -3.41 11.07
N THR A 234 -12.64 -2.76 9.96
CA THR A 234 -13.33 -1.56 9.46
C THR A 234 -14.75 -1.91 9.01
N ALA A 235 -14.94 -3.03 8.30
CA ALA A 235 -16.26 -3.48 7.86
C ALA A 235 -17.20 -3.84 9.04
N LEU A 236 -16.65 -4.30 10.17
CA LEU A 236 -17.45 -4.47 11.39
C LEU A 236 -18.02 -3.15 11.92
N LYS A 237 -17.33 -2.02 11.68
CA LYS A 237 -17.70 -0.68 12.14
C LYS A 237 -18.54 0.11 11.15
N ASN A 238 -18.49 -0.23 9.86
CA ASN A 238 -19.11 0.61 8.82
C ASN A 238 -19.80 -0.21 7.72
N GLU A 239 -21.12 -0.15 7.69
CA GLU A 239 -21.98 -0.89 6.73
C GLU A 239 -21.98 -0.29 5.31
N ARG A 240 -21.29 0.86 5.10
CA ARG A 240 -21.09 1.44 3.76
C ARG A 240 -20.05 0.70 2.92
N ILE A 241 -19.27 -0.20 3.53
CA ILE A 241 -18.40 -1.11 2.80
C ILE A 241 -19.29 -2.21 2.19
N LYS A 242 -19.36 -2.24 0.85
CA LYS A 242 -20.22 -3.16 0.10
C LYS A 242 -19.49 -4.40 -0.40
N GLY A 243 -18.18 -4.43 -0.34
CA GLY A 243 -17.36 -5.57 -0.66
C GLY A 243 -15.91 -5.32 -0.29
N ILE A 244 -15.16 -6.38 -0.12
CA ILE A 244 -13.72 -6.29 0.20
C ILE A 244 -12.92 -7.12 -0.80
N VAL A 245 -11.86 -6.52 -1.33
CA VAL A 245 -10.82 -7.21 -2.09
C VAL A 245 -9.53 -7.15 -1.28
N ALA A 246 -9.04 -8.28 -0.81
CA ALA A 246 -7.85 -8.36 0.04
C ALA A 246 -6.72 -9.06 -0.72
N TYR A 247 -5.67 -8.32 -1.02
CA TYR A 247 -4.42 -8.89 -1.56
C TYR A 247 -3.51 -9.26 -0.41
N GLU A 248 -3.20 -10.56 -0.29
CA GLU A 248 -2.21 -11.09 0.63
C GLU A 248 -2.33 -10.63 2.10
N PRO A 249 -3.50 -10.76 2.75
CA PRO A 249 -3.64 -10.39 4.15
C PRO A 249 -2.69 -11.20 5.04
N GLY A 250 -1.84 -10.52 5.83
CA GLY A 250 -0.78 -11.16 6.60
C GLY A 250 -1.06 -11.33 8.09
N SER A 251 -2.09 -10.66 8.63
CA SER A 251 -2.35 -10.61 10.06
C SER A 251 -3.73 -10.08 10.42
N ASN A 252 -4.02 -10.01 11.73
CA ASN A 252 -5.27 -9.47 12.30
C ASN A 252 -6.54 -10.20 11.81
N PHE A 253 -6.44 -11.51 11.59
CA PHE A 253 -7.62 -12.35 11.35
C PHE A 253 -8.52 -12.35 12.58
N ILE A 254 -9.83 -12.23 12.34
CA ILE A 254 -10.86 -12.19 13.39
C ILE A 254 -11.80 -13.39 13.25
N PHE A 255 -12.14 -14.01 14.36
CA PHE A 255 -13.01 -15.18 14.45
C PHE A 255 -14.06 -15.00 15.54
N PRO A 256 -15.14 -15.78 15.53
CA PRO A 256 -16.01 -15.83 16.70
C PRO A 256 -15.25 -16.25 17.95
N ASN A 257 -15.57 -15.67 19.11
CA ASN A 257 -14.88 -15.95 20.38
C ASN A 257 -14.80 -17.44 20.75
N ASN A 258 -15.79 -18.23 20.35
CA ASN A 258 -15.84 -19.67 20.64
C ASN A 258 -15.14 -20.54 19.58
N ASP A 259 -14.71 -19.94 18.47
CA ASP A 259 -14.13 -20.66 17.31
C ASP A 259 -12.78 -20.08 16.88
N ILE A 260 -12.06 -19.44 17.81
CA ILE A 260 -10.72 -18.92 17.54
C ILE A 260 -9.78 -20.13 17.29
N PRO A 261 -9.14 -20.22 16.11
CA PRO A 261 -8.21 -21.31 15.84
C PRO A 261 -6.93 -21.19 16.66
N ASP A 262 -6.29 -22.33 16.91
CA ASP A 262 -4.96 -22.35 17.50
C ASP A 262 -3.99 -21.45 16.71
N PRO A 263 -3.08 -20.76 17.41
CA PRO A 263 -2.02 -20.00 16.78
C PRO A 263 -1.16 -20.86 15.86
N ILE A 264 -0.76 -20.29 14.72
CA ILE A 264 0.08 -20.98 13.74
C ILE A 264 1.52 -20.51 13.92
N ALA A 265 2.41 -21.43 14.29
CA ALA A 265 3.84 -21.15 14.40
C ALA A 265 4.46 -21.01 13.00
N TYR A 266 5.44 -20.12 12.88
CA TYR A 266 6.31 -19.96 11.73
C TYR A 266 7.72 -19.57 12.20
N VAL A 267 8.70 -19.68 11.35
CA VAL A 267 10.09 -19.31 11.71
C VAL A 267 10.13 -17.82 12.07
N GLY A 268 10.50 -17.53 13.30
CA GLY A 268 10.58 -16.16 13.84
C GLY A 268 9.32 -15.65 14.54
N GLY A 269 8.24 -16.45 14.66
CA GLY A 269 7.06 -15.98 15.38
C GLY A 269 5.86 -16.92 15.38
N THR A 270 4.73 -16.33 15.74
CA THR A 270 3.44 -17.04 15.79
C THR A 270 2.34 -16.11 15.29
N LEU A 271 1.51 -16.59 14.39
CA LEU A 271 0.33 -15.90 13.90
C LEU A 271 -0.89 -16.31 14.72
N SER A 272 -1.42 -15.36 15.49
CA SER A 272 -2.63 -15.54 16.29
C SER A 272 -3.81 -14.77 15.70
N ALA A 273 -5.00 -15.34 15.79
CA ALA A 273 -6.25 -14.68 15.48
C ALA A 273 -6.81 -13.92 16.69
N LYS A 274 -7.79 -13.06 16.47
CA LYS A 274 -8.54 -12.33 17.50
C LYS A 274 -9.98 -12.78 17.55
N GLY A 275 -10.57 -12.80 18.76
CA GLY A 275 -11.98 -13.09 18.95
C GLY A 275 -12.85 -11.82 18.85
N VAL A 276 -14.03 -11.98 18.27
CA VAL A 276 -15.15 -11.02 18.32
C VAL A 276 -16.43 -11.76 18.66
N SER A 277 -17.50 -11.04 19.05
CA SER A 277 -18.80 -11.69 19.23
C SER A 277 -19.31 -12.29 17.92
N MET A 278 -20.13 -13.35 18.00
CA MET A 278 -20.77 -13.95 16.80
C MET A 278 -21.65 -12.92 16.08
N GLU A 279 -22.27 -12.00 16.81
CA GLU A 279 -23.07 -10.91 16.23
C GLU A 279 -22.20 -9.98 15.38
N GLU A 280 -21.04 -9.55 15.89
CA GLU A 280 -20.10 -8.75 15.13
C GLU A 280 -19.55 -9.52 13.93
N PHE A 281 -19.13 -10.78 14.13
CA PHE A 281 -18.58 -11.61 13.06
C PHE A 281 -19.56 -11.77 11.89
N LYS A 282 -20.84 -11.96 12.17
CA LYS A 282 -21.89 -12.06 11.15
C LYS A 282 -22.07 -10.79 10.30
N LYS A 283 -21.51 -9.64 10.67
CA LYS A 283 -21.51 -8.48 9.77
C LYS A 283 -20.68 -8.75 8.50
N LEU A 284 -19.63 -9.55 8.60
CA LEU A 284 -18.80 -9.95 7.45
C LEU A 284 -19.55 -10.87 6.47
N THR A 285 -20.57 -11.59 6.92
CA THR A 285 -21.35 -12.46 6.05
C THR A 285 -22.35 -11.71 5.15
N LYS A 286 -22.49 -10.39 5.36
CA LYS A 286 -23.43 -9.54 4.60
C LYS A 286 -22.81 -8.93 3.34
N ILE A 287 -21.51 -9.08 3.14
CA ILE A 287 -20.79 -8.51 2.02
C ILE A 287 -19.93 -9.57 1.35
N PRO A 288 -19.81 -9.56 0.01
CA PRO A 288 -18.88 -10.46 -0.68
C PRO A 288 -17.42 -10.03 -0.43
N ILE A 289 -16.55 -11.01 -0.26
CA ILE A 289 -15.13 -10.81 0.01
C ILE A 289 -14.33 -11.72 -0.92
N VAL A 290 -13.26 -11.18 -1.53
CA VAL A 290 -12.27 -12.00 -2.24
C VAL A 290 -10.89 -11.77 -1.65
N ILE A 291 -10.14 -12.85 -1.50
CA ILE A 291 -8.76 -12.86 -1.01
C ILE A 291 -7.88 -13.45 -2.11
N TYR A 292 -6.83 -12.74 -2.50
CA TYR A 292 -5.83 -13.21 -3.45
C TYR A 292 -4.49 -13.45 -2.77
N TYR A 293 -3.86 -14.60 -3.07
CA TYR A 293 -2.48 -14.88 -2.69
C TYR A 293 -1.64 -15.20 -3.94
N GLY A 294 -0.42 -14.68 -3.99
CA GLY A 294 0.56 -14.92 -5.05
C GLY A 294 1.26 -16.27 -4.94
N ASP A 295 2.43 -16.34 -5.55
CA ASP A 295 3.25 -17.54 -5.64
C ASP A 295 4.32 -17.62 -4.54
N TYR A 296 5.12 -18.68 -4.58
CA TYR A 296 6.25 -18.93 -3.67
C TYR A 296 5.86 -19.07 -2.19
N ILE A 297 4.63 -19.49 -1.92
CA ILE A 297 4.14 -19.81 -0.58
C ILE A 297 4.19 -21.32 -0.39
N PRO A 298 5.03 -21.85 0.52
CA PRO A 298 5.15 -23.29 0.71
C PRO A 298 3.89 -23.88 1.38
N GLU A 299 3.62 -25.15 1.12
CA GLU A 299 2.51 -25.88 1.75
C GLU A 299 2.88 -26.39 3.15
N SER A 300 4.16 -26.67 3.39
CA SER A 300 4.69 -27.16 4.63
C SER A 300 5.71 -26.19 5.23
N GLU A 301 6.08 -26.40 6.49
CA GLU A 301 7.11 -25.62 7.17
C GLU A 301 8.45 -25.65 6.42
N VAL A 302 9.08 -24.49 6.31
CA VAL A 302 10.39 -24.30 5.67
C VAL A 302 11.28 -23.42 6.54
N GLU A 303 12.60 -23.54 6.38
CA GLU A 303 13.58 -22.76 7.16
C GLU A 303 13.61 -21.26 6.75
N ASN A 304 13.15 -20.92 5.54
CA ASN A 304 13.10 -19.53 5.08
C ASN A 304 12.02 -18.75 5.82
N PRO A 305 12.39 -17.75 6.68
CA PRO A 305 11.41 -17.07 7.53
C PRO A 305 10.32 -16.32 6.77
N GLY A 306 10.68 -15.72 5.62
CA GLY A 306 9.74 -14.97 4.80
C GLY A 306 8.68 -15.87 4.16
N GLN A 307 9.12 -17.00 3.59
CA GLN A 307 8.20 -17.98 3.00
C GLN A 307 7.31 -18.63 4.08
N ASP A 308 7.90 -19.02 5.20
CA ASP A 308 7.16 -19.70 6.29
C ASP A 308 6.12 -18.79 6.96
N GLN A 309 6.42 -17.48 7.06
CA GLN A 309 5.44 -16.49 7.51
C GLN A 309 4.21 -16.46 6.59
N TRP A 310 4.41 -16.53 5.28
CA TRP A 310 3.30 -16.52 4.32
C TRP A 310 2.55 -17.85 4.25
N ARG A 311 3.24 -18.98 4.52
CA ARG A 311 2.57 -20.27 4.76
C ARG A 311 1.58 -20.16 5.92
N ALA A 312 2.01 -19.58 7.03
CA ALA A 312 1.13 -19.38 8.19
C ALA A 312 -0.04 -18.45 7.87
N ALA A 313 0.22 -17.35 7.13
CA ALA A 313 -0.81 -16.40 6.73
C ALA A 313 -1.86 -17.03 5.79
N LEU A 314 -1.43 -17.76 4.76
CA LEU A 314 -2.34 -18.48 3.85
C LEU A 314 -3.13 -19.56 4.59
N SER A 315 -2.49 -20.32 5.48
CA SER A 315 -3.17 -21.31 6.32
C SER A 315 -4.27 -20.68 7.19
N MET A 316 -3.97 -19.51 7.82
CA MET A 316 -4.96 -18.78 8.60
C MET A 316 -6.08 -18.23 7.73
N ALA A 317 -5.77 -17.73 6.53
CA ALA A 317 -6.76 -17.25 5.57
C ALA A 317 -7.71 -18.37 5.10
N LYS A 318 -7.21 -19.60 4.88
CA LYS A 318 -8.04 -20.78 4.57
C LYS A 318 -9.04 -21.07 5.70
N LYS A 319 -8.56 -21.05 6.97
CA LYS A 319 -9.42 -21.23 8.15
C LYS A 319 -10.46 -20.10 8.26
N TRP A 320 -10.05 -18.87 8.03
CA TRP A 320 -10.93 -17.71 8.11
C TRP A 320 -12.02 -17.71 7.03
N THR A 321 -11.64 -18.00 5.79
CA THR A 321 -12.59 -18.17 4.66
C THR A 321 -13.65 -19.20 5.00
N LYS A 322 -13.22 -20.36 5.53
CA LYS A 322 -14.16 -21.39 5.96
C LYS A 322 -15.10 -20.90 7.07
N ALA A 323 -14.57 -20.23 8.10
CA ALA A 323 -15.37 -19.74 9.22
C ALA A 323 -16.44 -18.72 8.79
N VAL A 324 -16.09 -17.78 7.88
CA VAL A 324 -17.07 -16.78 7.38
C VAL A 324 -18.13 -17.47 6.52
N ASN A 325 -17.76 -18.42 5.66
CA ASN A 325 -18.67 -19.14 4.80
C ASN A 325 -19.59 -20.10 5.60
N ASP A 326 -19.08 -20.79 6.61
CA ASP A 326 -19.88 -21.62 7.54
C ASP A 326 -20.91 -20.77 8.30
N ALA A 327 -20.60 -19.49 8.56
CA ALA A 327 -21.52 -18.55 9.17
C ALA A 327 -22.56 -17.94 8.19
N GLY A 328 -22.55 -18.37 6.92
CA GLY A 328 -23.45 -17.93 5.85
C GLY A 328 -22.92 -16.76 5.01
N GLY A 329 -21.60 -16.53 5.00
CA GLY A 329 -20.95 -15.49 4.19
C GLY A 329 -20.62 -15.92 2.77
N ASP A 330 -20.05 -14.98 2.02
CA ASP A 330 -19.60 -15.15 0.64
C ASP A 330 -18.12 -14.70 0.52
N VAL A 331 -17.20 -15.60 0.88
CA VAL A 331 -15.76 -15.36 0.79
C VAL A 331 -15.13 -16.33 -0.22
N SER A 332 -14.46 -15.77 -1.22
CA SER A 332 -13.64 -16.50 -2.17
C SER A 332 -12.16 -16.34 -1.81
N LEU A 333 -11.43 -17.46 -1.70
CA LEU A 333 -9.99 -17.47 -1.57
C LEU A 333 -9.37 -17.99 -2.87
N VAL A 334 -8.56 -17.15 -3.50
CA VAL A 334 -7.89 -17.42 -4.77
C VAL A 334 -6.39 -17.46 -4.55
N VAL A 335 -5.79 -18.64 -4.70
CA VAL A 335 -4.33 -18.80 -4.75
C VAL A 335 -3.94 -18.79 -6.23
N LEU A 336 -3.26 -17.73 -6.68
CA LEU A 336 -3.01 -17.49 -8.10
C LEU A 336 -2.37 -18.69 -8.83
N PRO A 337 -1.38 -19.39 -8.27
CA PRO A 337 -0.83 -20.61 -8.89
C PRO A 337 -1.86 -21.72 -9.12
N GLU A 338 -2.86 -21.88 -8.23
CA GLU A 338 -3.90 -22.90 -8.35
C GLU A 338 -4.82 -22.67 -9.57
N ILE A 339 -4.91 -21.43 -10.05
CA ILE A 339 -5.65 -21.06 -11.28
C ILE A 339 -4.72 -20.81 -12.48
N GLY A 340 -3.45 -21.29 -12.41
CA GLY A 340 -2.47 -21.23 -13.49
C GLY A 340 -1.74 -19.89 -13.65
N ILE A 341 -1.90 -18.92 -12.73
CA ILE A 341 -1.20 -17.65 -12.73
C ILE A 341 -0.02 -17.76 -11.77
N LYS A 342 1.19 -17.85 -12.30
CA LYS A 342 2.40 -18.15 -11.54
C LYS A 342 3.37 -16.96 -11.49
N GLY A 343 4.29 -17.00 -10.53
CA GLY A 343 5.39 -16.05 -10.39
C GLY A 343 5.02 -14.75 -9.71
N ASN A 344 3.81 -14.57 -9.21
CA ASN A 344 3.41 -13.35 -8.53
C ASN A 344 4.05 -13.24 -7.15
N THR A 345 4.61 -12.06 -6.88
CA THR A 345 5.20 -11.69 -5.60
C THR A 345 4.13 -11.35 -4.56
N HIS A 346 4.58 -10.83 -3.42
CA HIS A 346 3.68 -10.21 -2.44
C HIS A 346 2.94 -8.96 -2.96
N PHE A 347 3.31 -8.46 -4.13
CA PHE A 347 2.73 -7.27 -4.76
C PHE A 347 2.12 -7.56 -6.14
N PRO A 348 1.07 -8.40 -6.23
CA PRO A 348 0.47 -8.76 -7.52
C PRO A 348 0.05 -7.54 -8.35
N MET A 349 -0.33 -6.44 -7.68
CA MET A 349 -0.70 -5.17 -8.30
C MET A 349 0.50 -4.43 -8.94
N SER A 350 1.72 -4.82 -8.62
CA SER A 350 2.97 -4.21 -9.14
C SER A 350 3.74 -5.14 -10.08
N ASP A 351 3.36 -6.40 -10.15
CA ASP A 351 4.01 -7.42 -10.96
C ASP A 351 3.79 -7.20 -12.46
N LEU A 352 4.58 -7.87 -13.32
CA LEU A 352 4.54 -7.71 -14.78
C LEU A 352 3.18 -8.02 -15.38
N ASN A 353 2.42 -8.91 -14.75
CA ASN A 353 1.06 -9.30 -15.14
C ASN A 353 -0.03 -8.54 -14.37
N ASN A 354 0.27 -7.36 -13.81
CA ASN A 354 -0.67 -6.59 -12.98
C ASN A 354 -2.01 -6.28 -13.69
N GLN A 355 -2.01 -6.13 -15.01
CA GLN A 355 -3.24 -5.99 -15.78
C GLN A 355 -4.13 -7.23 -15.66
N GLN A 356 -3.56 -8.43 -15.77
CA GLN A 356 -4.29 -9.68 -15.58
C GLN A 356 -4.86 -9.79 -14.17
N ILE A 357 -4.11 -9.37 -13.16
CA ILE A 357 -4.58 -9.35 -11.77
C ILE A 357 -5.72 -8.34 -11.56
N ALA A 358 -5.63 -7.17 -12.20
CA ALA A 358 -6.72 -6.18 -12.18
C ALA A 358 -7.97 -6.69 -12.93
N ASP A 359 -7.80 -7.45 -14.00
CA ASP A 359 -8.92 -8.05 -14.73
C ASP A 359 -9.62 -9.14 -13.90
N LEU A 360 -8.88 -9.98 -13.15
CA LEU A 360 -9.48 -10.92 -12.18
C LEU A 360 -10.35 -10.19 -11.13
N MET A 361 -9.82 -9.11 -10.55
CA MET A 361 -10.59 -8.29 -9.62
C MET A 361 -11.84 -7.71 -10.28
N TYR A 362 -11.71 -7.18 -11.50
CA TYR A 362 -12.84 -6.61 -12.23
C TYR A 362 -13.92 -7.62 -12.55
N ASP A 363 -13.54 -8.83 -12.97
CA ASP A 363 -14.50 -9.90 -13.27
C ASP A 363 -15.23 -10.36 -12.01
N TRP A 364 -14.54 -10.47 -10.88
CA TRP A 364 -15.16 -10.73 -9.59
C TRP A 364 -16.14 -9.61 -9.17
N LEU A 365 -15.77 -8.33 -9.36
CA LEU A 365 -16.67 -7.20 -9.07
C LEU A 365 -17.93 -7.27 -9.93
N LYS A 366 -17.83 -7.69 -11.19
CA LYS A 366 -19.00 -7.91 -12.08
C LYS A 366 -19.85 -9.07 -11.59
N GLU A 367 -19.24 -10.19 -11.25
CA GLU A 367 -19.95 -11.38 -10.74
C GLU A 367 -20.78 -11.05 -9.49
N LYS A 368 -20.23 -10.21 -8.61
CA LYS A 368 -20.89 -9.78 -7.37
C LYS A 368 -21.78 -8.54 -7.54
N GLU A 369 -22.01 -8.07 -8.74
CA GLU A 369 -22.82 -6.86 -9.06
C GLU A 369 -22.35 -5.59 -8.33
N LEU A 370 -21.02 -5.48 -8.11
CA LEU A 370 -20.36 -4.35 -7.44
C LEU A 370 -19.76 -3.33 -8.43
N ASN A 371 -20.15 -3.34 -9.67
CA ASN A 371 -19.54 -2.56 -10.75
C ASN A 371 -20.42 -1.40 -11.26
#